data_2a7f350c4b87cb64f051fefd999a2ebe
#
_entry.id   2a7f350c4b87cb64f051fefd999a2ebe
#
_cell.length_a   1.000
_cell.length_b   1.000
_cell.length_c   1.000
_cell.angle_alpha   90.00
_cell.angle_beta   90.00
_cell.angle_gamma   90.00
#
_symmetry.space_group_name_H-M   'P 1'
#
loop_
_entity.id
_entity.type
_entity.pdbx_description
1 polymer ?
#
loop_
_entity_poly.entity_id
_entity_poly.type
_entity_poly.pdbx_seq_one_letter_code
_entity_poly.pdbx_strand_id
1 'polypeptide(L)'
;LPSFVFLIIFSLFNNLDANLVSPQNNSQLNYTHVLFEWNQIPGADSYNLYIATDSLFNDVIRSATVNSLIFIETENINWESNYFWRLHPNYDSPIQSDWSDTFTFSTGQKRSEATAIVYDENTVSPGLTIFGSFYNYYSAMIDVNGKEVWNTGDKNIVYYNSTPALDLLGCYSDNSLENNLPGINFGINSNFIWEEPNEQFLHHDIIKLPNGNYMGIVETSQLGPIPIGPWTSDYQDFGFSANGLSVEFPWVGDKLV
;
A
#
# COMPACT_ATOMS: atom_id res chain seq x y z
N LEU A 1 74.98 9.20 9.73
CA LEU A 1 73.87 9.29 8.76
C LEU A 1 72.56 9.29 9.53
N PRO A 2 71.72 10.36 9.50
CA PRO A 2 70.43 10.35 10.13
C PRO A 2 69.41 9.71 9.17
N SER A 3 68.72 8.66 9.67
CA SER A 3 67.61 8.04 8.96
C SER A 3 66.37 8.95 9.02
N PHE A 4 65.95 9.42 7.88
CA PHE A 4 64.65 10.10 7.73
C PHE A 4 63.56 9.04 7.69
N VAL A 5 62.69 9.03 8.71
CA VAL A 5 61.43 8.26 8.67
C VAL A 5 60.39 9.09 7.94
N PHE A 6 60.00 8.67 6.74
CA PHE A 6 58.88 9.25 6.01
C PHE A 6 57.58 8.67 6.61
N LEU A 7 56.85 9.48 7.37
CA LEU A 7 55.51 9.15 7.84
C LEU A 7 54.53 9.41 6.70
N ILE A 8 54.10 8.35 5.99
CA ILE A 8 53.02 8.45 5.02
C ILE A 8 51.71 8.44 5.79
N ILE A 9 51.10 9.61 5.97
CA ILE A 9 49.73 9.74 6.48
C ILE A 9 48.79 9.40 5.31
N PHE A 10 48.26 8.16 5.28
CA PHE A 10 47.10 7.84 4.49
C PHE A 10 45.91 8.52 5.15
N SER A 11 45.49 9.68 4.66
CA SER A 11 44.15 10.20 4.92
C SER A 11 43.15 9.30 4.22
N LEU A 12 42.51 8.39 4.98
CA LEU A 12 41.29 7.72 4.57
C LEU A 12 40.21 8.81 4.50
N PHE A 13 40.05 9.41 3.32
CA PHE A 13 38.82 10.14 3.04
C PHE A 13 37.71 9.08 3.01
N ASN A 14 37.08 8.80 4.16
CA ASN A 14 35.77 8.22 4.15
C ASN A 14 34.86 9.24 3.45
N ASN A 15 34.36 8.91 2.29
CA ASN A 15 33.27 9.69 1.69
C ASN A 15 32.16 9.73 2.72
N LEU A 16 31.87 10.91 3.27
CA LEU A 16 30.79 11.20 4.22
C LEU A 16 29.49 11.42 3.45
N ASP A 17 29.30 10.65 2.38
CA ASP A 17 28.11 10.77 1.54
C ASP A 17 26.88 10.27 2.28
N ALA A 18 25.79 11.02 2.19
CA ALA A 18 24.51 10.61 2.70
C ALA A 18 24.04 9.34 1.96
N ASN A 19 23.92 8.23 2.66
CA ASN A 19 23.33 7.03 2.09
C ASN A 19 21.81 7.16 2.14
N LEU A 20 21.20 7.45 0.99
CA LEU A 20 19.76 7.57 0.83
C LEU A 20 19.12 6.17 0.89
N VAL A 21 18.02 6.04 1.62
CA VAL A 21 17.35 4.74 1.89
C VAL A 21 16.00 4.66 1.20
N SER A 22 15.14 5.66 1.40
CA SER A 22 13.76 5.68 0.84
C SER A 22 13.40 7.08 0.37
N PRO A 23 12.71 7.21 -0.77
CA PRO A 23 12.42 6.19 -1.79
C PRO A 23 13.68 5.63 -2.42
N GLN A 24 13.65 4.33 -2.75
CA GLN A 24 14.78 3.69 -3.44
C GLN A 24 14.98 4.31 -4.84
N ASN A 25 16.23 4.38 -5.25
CA ASN A 25 16.56 4.95 -6.56
C ASN A 25 15.89 4.19 -7.70
N ASN A 26 15.24 4.93 -8.61
CA ASN A 26 14.43 4.44 -9.73
C ASN A 26 13.20 3.62 -9.33
N SER A 27 12.69 3.76 -8.10
CA SER A 27 11.46 3.10 -7.69
C SER A 27 10.23 3.76 -8.29
N GLN A 28 9.17 2.96 -8.49
CA GLN A 28 7.83 3.45 -8.76
C GLN A 28 6.96 3.26 -7.53
N LEU A 29 6.32 4.32 -7.07
CA LEU A 29 5.48 4.35 -5.88
C LEU A 29 4.00 4.34 -6.29
N ASN A 30 3.18 3.64 -5.54
CA ASN A 30 1.73 3.67 -5.65
C ASN A 30 1.08 4.52 -4.55
N TYR A 31 1.78 5.56 -4.12
CA TYR A 31 1.33 6.53 -3.12
C TYR A 31 1.98 7.90 -3.33
N THR A 32 1.32 8.95 -2.82
CA THR A 32 1.78 10.34 -2.90
C THR A 32 2.20 10.93 -1.55
N HIS A 33 1.89 10.25 -0.43
CA HIS A 33 2.48 10.58 0.88
C HIS A 33 3.78 9.82 1.03
N VAL A 34 4.91 10.48 0.75
CA VAL A 34 6.19 9.83 0.56
C VAL A 34 7.09 10.02 1.78
N LEU A 35 7.56 8.90 2.34
CA LEU A 35 8.60 8.86 3.36
C LEU A 35 9.98 8.94 2.71
N PHE A 36 10.73 10.00 3.01
CA PHE A 36 12.14 10.13 2.74
C PHE A 36 12.93 9.68 3.95
N GLU A 37 13.89 8.79 3.75
CA GLU A 37 14.73 8.20 4.80
C GLU A 37 16.18 8.11 4.34
N TRP A 38 17.11 8.35 5.27
CA TRP A 38 18.54 8.28 5.03
C TRP A 38 19.30 7.86 6.29
N ASN A 39 20.54 7.42 6.10
CA ASN A 39 21.39 7.05 7.22
C ASN A 39 22.06 8.27 7.84
N GLN A 40 22.34 8.19 9.15
CA GLN A 40 23.09 9.22 9.88
C GLN A 40 24.47 9.41 9.28
N ILE A 41 24.82 10.66 8.98
CA ILE A 41 26.17 11.05 8.62
C ILE A 41 26.89 11.48 9.90
N PRO A 42 28.06 10.92 10.21
CA PRO A 42 28.80 11.26 11.41
C PRO A 42 29.08 12.77 11.52
N GLY A 43 28.67 13.37 12.63
CA GLY A 43 28.88 14.78 12.94
C GLY A 43 27.89 15.76 12.27
N ALA A 44 26.96 15.29 11.47
CA ALA A 44 25.91 16.15 10.92
C ALA A 44 24.85 16.45 11.98
N ASP A 45 24.49 17.73 12.11
CA ASP A 45 23.50 18.25 13.06
C ASP A 45 22.10 18.34 12.45
N SER A 46 22.06 18.58 11.15
CA SER A 46 20.82 18.65 10.36
C SER A 46 21.09 18.35 8.88
N TYR A 47 20.02 18.27 8.12
CA TYR A 47 20.06 17.97 6.69
C TYR A 47 19.17 18.92 5.91
N ASN A 48 19.64 19.43 4.79
CA ASN A 48 18.80 20.10 3.81
C ASN A 48 18.33 19.07 2.79
N LEU A 49 17.04 18.76 2.79
CA LEU A 49 16.38 17.90 1.81
C LEU A 49 15.86 18.76 0.67
N TYR A 50 16.16 18.37 -0.57
CA TYR A 50 15.60 18.96 -1.78
C TYR A 50 14.88 17.90 -2.59
N ILE A 51 13.64 18.20 -3.01
CA ILE A 51 12.84 17.41 -3.94
C ILE A 51 12.50 18.29 -5.14
N ALA A 52 12.73 17.79 -6.35
CA ALA A 52 12.57 18.55 -7.58
C ALA A 52 11.89 17.69 -8.67
N THR A 53 11.36 18.35 -9.70
CA THR A 53 10.81 17.68 -10.90
C THR A 53 11.84 17.51 -12.00
N ASP A 54 13.04 18.09 -11.85
CA ASP A 54 14.15 17.97 -12.80
C ASP A 54 15.47 17.61 -12.12
N SER A 55 16.35 16.93 -12.84
CA SER A 55 17.65 16.43 -12.32
C SER A 55 18.68 17.52 -12.02
N LEU A 56 18.47 18.74 -12.50
CA LEU A 56 19.34 19.88 -12.25
C LEU A 56 18.87 20.71 -11.05
N PHE A 57 17.73 20.35 -10.45
CA PHE A 57 17.11 21.05 -9.32
C PHE A 57 16.79 22.53 -9.62
N ASN A 58 16.37 22.84 -10.87
CA ASN A 58 15.88 24.15 -11.23
C ASN A 58 14.45 24.37 -10.75
N ASP A 59 13.63 23.30 -10.72
CA ASP A 59 12.24 23.30 -10.26
C ASP A 59 12.12 22.50 -8.96
N VAL A 60 12.54 23.11 -7.84
CA VAL A 60 12.47 22.53 -6.51
C VAL A 60 11.07 22.72 -5.93
N ILE A 61 10.33 21.61 -5.79
CA ILE A 61 8.97 21.60 -5.24
C ILE A 61 8.94 21.57 -3.71
N ARG A 62 10.01 21.08 -3.09
CA ARG A 62 10.16 21.05 -1.64
C ARG A 62 11.63 21.29 -1.25
N SER A 63 11.83 22.21 -0.33
CA SER A 63 13.08 22.42 0.39
C SER A 63 12.80 22.42 1.88
N ALA A 64 13.49 21.58 2.65
CA ALA A 64 13.30 21.47 4.09
C ALA A 64 14.64 21.25 4.80
N THR A 65 14.83 21.93 5.94
CA THR A 65 15.93 21.63 6.86
C THR A 65 15.38 20.77 7.99
N VAL A 66 15.92 19.58 8.18
CA VAL A 66 15.46 18.59 9.15
C VAL A 66 16.61 18.10 10.03
N ASN A 67 16.33 17.85 11.30
CA ASN A 67 17.27 17.33 12.29
C ASN A 67 16.95 15.86 12.67
N SER A 68 16.09 15.20 11.89
CA SER A 68 15.80 13.77 11.97
C SER A 68 16.37 13.06 10.74
N LEU A 69 16.30 11.72 10.74
CA LEU A 69 16.72 10.88 9.60
C LEU A 69 15.57 10.54 8.66
N ILE A 70 14.41 11.13 8.91
CA ILE A 70 13.21 10.93 8.11
C ILE A 70 12.49 12.26 7.85
N PHE A 71 11.78 12.32 6.72
CA PHE A 71 10.87 13.40 6.35
C PHE A 71 9.69 12.82 5.58
N ILE A 72 8.47 13.28 5.87
CA ILE A 72 7.27 12.85 5.12
C ILE A 72 6.75 14.04 4.33
N GLU A 73 6.71 13.90 3.01
CA GLU A 73 6.08 14.86 2.11
C GLU A 73 4.64 14.39 1.80
N THR A 74 3.66 15.26 2.03
CA THR A 74 2.23 14.92 1.89
C THR A 74 1.47 15.83 0.91
N GLU A 75 2.09 16.88 0.40
CA GLU A 75 1.40 17.94 -0.34
C GLU A 75 1.81 18.01 -1.81
N ASN A 76 3.13 17.95 -2.08
CA ASN A 76 3.71 18.35 -3.36
C ASN A 76 3.95 17.19 -4.34
N ILE A 77 3.64 15.96 -3.94
CA ILE A 77 3.77 14.79 -4.81
C ILE A 77 2.44 14.51 -5.50
N ASN A 78 2.48 14.39 -6.81
CA ASN A 78 1.34 14.10 -7.66
C ASN A 78 1.48 12.72 -8.30
N TRP A 79 0.38 12.15 -8.77
CA TRP A 79 0.37 10.94 -9.58
C TRP A 79 1.00 11.16 -10.96
N GLU A 80 1.46 10.09 -11.62
CA GLU A 80 2.02 10.07 -12.99
C GLU A 80 3.18 11.05 -13.19
N SER A 81 4.02 11.22 -12.17
CA SER A 81 5.08 12.23 -12.14
C SER A 81 6.43 11.62 -11.76
N ASN A 82 7.51 12.26 -12.19
CA ASN A 82 8.87 11.87 -11.87
C ASN A 82 9.49 12.91 -10.95
N TYR A 83 10.30 12.43 -10.00
CA TYR A 83 10.93 13.26 -9.00
C TYR A 83 12.39 12.89 -8.80
N PHE A 84 13.17 13.88 -8.39
CA PHE A 84 14.58 13.80 -8.03
C PHE A 84 14.74 14.31 -6.61
N TRP A 85 15.54 13.64 -5.79
CA TRP A 85 15.78 14.11 -4.45
C TRP A 85 17.22 13.86 -4.01
N ARG A 86 17.71 14.73 -3.13
CA ARG A 86 19.05 14.68 -2.57
C ARG A 86 19.11 15.37 -1.21
N LEU A 87 20.18 15.13 -0.48
CA LEU A 87 20.47 15.71 0.81
C LEU A 87 21.79 16.47 0.81
N HIS A 88 21.85 17.50 1.63
CA HIS A 88 23.09 18.18 2.00
C HIS A 88 23.20 18.20 3.53
N PRO A 89 24.22 17.54 4.15
CA PRO A 89 24.39 17.57 5.59
C PRO A 89 24.91 18.94 6.04
N ASN A 90 24.43 19.41 7.18
CA ASN A 90 24.87 20.64 7.83
C ASN A 90 25.63 20.29 9.12
N TYR A 91 26.71 21.04 9.41
CA TYR A 91 27.58 20.86 10.56
C TYR A 91 27.73 22.18 11.31
N ASP A 92 27.78 22.13 12.64
CA ASP A 92 28.11 23.31 13.49
C ASP A 92 29.56 23.80 13.31
N SER A 93 30.40 22.98 12.73
CA SER A 93 31.81 23.28 12.41
C SER A 93 31.98 23.63 10.92
N PRO A 94 32.98 24.38 10.51
CA PRO A 94 33.20 24.75 9.11
C PRO A 94 33.71 23.57 8.25
N ILE A 95 33.01 22.45 8.33
CA ILE A 95 33.21 21.28 7.46
C ILE A 95 32.51 21.58 6.15
N GLN A 96 33.24 21.59 5.04
CA GLN A 96 32.62 21.57 3.72
C GLN A 96 32.09 20.18 3.44
N SER A 97 30.82 20.09 3.08
CA SER A 97 30.17 18.88 2.62
C SER A 97 29.59 19.09 1.22
N ASP A 98 29.51 18.01 0.47
CA ASP A 98 28.87 17.99 -0.82
C ASP A 98 27.43 17.49 -0.68
N TRP A 99 26.64 17.65 -1.74
CA TRP A 99 25.34 17.00 -1.87
C TRP A 99 25.53 15.49 -1.96
N SER A 100 24.59 14.73 -1.42
CA SER A 100 24.48 13.30 -1.69
C SER A 100 24.35 13.01 -3.18
N ASP A 101 24.46 11.74 -3.55
CA ASP A 101 23.93 11.27 -4.83
C ASP A 101 22.47 11.72 -4.99
N THR A 102 22.05 11.88 -6.25
CA THR A 102 20.65 12.16 -6.57
C THR A 102 19.92 10.87 -6.82
N PHE A 103 18.89 10.60 -6.03
CA PHE A 103 17.95 9.50 -6.26
C PHE A 103 16.73 9.99 -7.04
N THR A 104 16.14 9.08 -7.79
CA THR A 104 14.92 9.31 -8.56
C THR A 104 13.82 8.35 -8.14
N PHE A 105 12.57 8.80 -8.24
CA PHE A 105 11.40 7.94 -8.14
C PHE A 105 10.29 8.48 -9.03
N SER A 106 9.33 7.64 -9.33
CA SER A 106 8.10 8.02 -10.04
C SER A 106 6.89 7.59 -9.24
N THR A 107 5.76 8.19 -9.53
CA THR A 107 4.45 7.76 -9.03
C THR A 107 3.68 7.08 -10.14
N GLY A 108 2.90 6.05 -9.78
CA GLY A 108 1.99 5.35 -10.69
C GLY A 108 0.77 6.17 -11.06
N GLN A 109 -0.23 5.50 -11.62
CA GLN A 109 -1.49 6.11 -12.02
C GLN A 109 -2.46 6.20 -10.85
N LYS A 110 -3.22 7.28 -10.80
CA LYS A 110 -4.43 7.38 -9.98
C LYS A 110 -5.46 6.35 -10.47
N ARG A 111 -6.12 5.65 -9.56
CA ARG A 111 -7.11 4.61 -9.88
C ARG A 111 -8.55 4.97 -9.51
N SER A 112 -8.74 5.83 -8.51
CA SER A 112 -10.06 6.15 -7.97
C SER A 112 -10.57 7.48 -8.50
N GLU A 113 -11.85 7.53 -8.87
CA GLU A 113 -12.60 8.76 -9.11
C GLU A 113 -13.40 9.21 -7.87
N ALA A 114 -13.11 8.63 -6.70
CA ALA A 114 -13.74 9.01 -5.44
C ALA A 114 -13.46 10.49 -5.12
N THR A 115 -14.47 11.16 -4.61
CA THR A 115 -14.39 12.56 -4.15
C THR A 115 -15.11 12.72 -2.83
N ALA A 116 -14.68 13.68 -2.00
CA ALA A 116 -15.46 14.11 -0.85
C ALA A 116 -16.51 15.13 -1.31
N ILE A 117 -17.80 14.76 -1.22
CA ILE A 117 -18.92 15.63 -1.63
C ILE A 117 -19.35 16.53 -0.47
N VAL A 118 -19.31 15.99 0.78
CA VAL A 118 -19.65 16.71 1.99
C VAL A 118 -18.53 16.47 3.00
N TYR A 119 -18.01 17.57 3.54
CA TYR A 119 -16.98 17.55 4.55
C TYR A 119 -17.31 18.56 5.66
N ASP A 120 -17.29 18.07 6.90
CA ASP A 120 -17.46 18.92 8.09
C ASP A 120 -16.31 18.65 9.06
N GLU A 121 -15.38 19.59 9.19
CA GLU A 121 -14.20 19.53 10.05
C GLU A 121 -14.50 19.20 11.51
N ASN A 122 -15.70 19.56 11.99
CA ASN A 122 -16.09 19.34 13.39
C ASN A 122 -16.55 17.91 13.66
N THR A 123 -16.86 17.13 12.63
CA THR A 123 -17.45 15.79 12.75
C THR A 123 -16.57 14.68 12.17
N VAL A 124 -15.56 15.02 11.39
CA VAL A 124 -14.66 14.06 10.73
C VAL A 124 -13.39 13.86 11.55
N SER A 125 -13.05 12.61 11.82
CA SER A 125 -11.73 12.26 12.37
C SER A 125 -10.64 12.50 11.34
N PRO A 126 -9.51 13.12 11.71
CA PRO A 126 -8.38 13.25 10.78
C PRO A 126 -7.82 11.87 10.41
N GLY A 127 -7.38 11.71 9.17
CA GLY A 127 -6.80 10.46 8.69
C GLY A 127 -7.11 10.16 7.24
N LEU A 128 -6.91 8.90 6.88
CA LEU A 128 -7.16 8.38 5.55
C LEU A 128 -8.33 7.38 5.58
N THR A 129 -9.13 7.39 4.53
CA THR A 129 -10.18 6.38 4.32
C THR A 129 -9.70 5.39 3.28
N ILE A 130 -9.58 4.11 3.66
CA ILE A 130 -9.29 3.01 2.74
C ILE A 130 -10.59 2.35 2.29
N PHE A 131 -10.65 1.97 1.03
CA PHE A 131 -11.76 1.20 0.47
C PHE A 131 -11.28 0.27 -0.64
N GLY A 132 -12.03 -0.81 -0.86
CA GLY A 132 -11.89 -1.71 -2.00
C GLY A 132 -13.04 -1.52 -2.99
N SER A 133 -12.77 -1.78 -4.26
CA SER A 133 -13.75 -1.74 -5.34
C SER A 133 -13.71 -3.05 -6.12
N PHE A 134 -14.85 -3.72 -6.22
CA PHE A 134 -15.04 -4.86 -7.13
C PHE A 134 -15.19 -4.43 -8.59
N TYR A 135 -15.50 -3.16 -8.83
CA TYR A 135 -15.43 -2.59 -10.16
C TYR A 135 -13.98 -2.29 -10.50
N ASN A 136 -13.43 -3.03 -11.47
CA ASN A 136 -12.01 -3.01 -11.85
C ASN A 136 -11.03 -3.52 -10.77
N TYR A 137 -11.48 -4.18 -9.73
CA TYR A 137 -10.67 -4.86 -8.71
C TYR A 137 -9.46 -4.05 -8.25
N TYR A 138 -9.71 -3.00 -7.48
CA TYR A 138 -8.63 -2.20 -6.91
C TYR A 138 -8.96 -1.74 -5.50
N SER A 139 -7.96 -1.27 -4.78
CA SER A 139 -8.15 -0.55 -3.52
C SER A 139 -7.44 0.79 -3.57
N ALA A 140 -7.98 1.75 -2.83
CA ALA A 140 -7.40 3.07 -2.71
C ALA A 140 -7.59 3.64 -1.30
N MET A 141 -6.72 4.59 -0.95
CA MET A 141 -6.90 5.47 0.20
C MET A 141 -7.08 6.91 -0.28
N ILE A 142 -8.04 7.58 0.32
CA ILE A 142 -8.27 9.02 0.11
C ILE A 142 -8.09 9.80 1.41
N ASP A 143 -7.67 11.04 1.29
CA ASP A 143 -7.67 11.99 2.40
C ASP A 143 -9.09 12.55 2.67
N VAL A 144 -9.21 13.41 3.67
CA VAL A 144 -10.48 14.06 4.04
C VAL A 144 -11.09 14.93 2.95
N ASN A 145 -10.30 15.33 1.96
CA ASN A 145 -10.74 16.13 0.80
C ASN A 145 -11.13 15.26 -0.40
N GLY A 146 -11.00 13.93 -0.28
CA GLY A 146 -11.25 13.00 -1.37
C GLY A 146 -10.07 12.84 -2.35
N LYS A 147 -8.91 13.42 -2.03
CA LYS A 147 -7.70 13.24 -2.83
C LYS A 147 -7.15 11.82 -2.61
N GLU A 148 -7.00 11.06 -3.68
CA GLU A 148 -6.35 9.75 -3.60
C GLU A 148 -4.87 9.92 -3.28
N VAL A 149 -4.43 9.21 -2.22
CA VAL A 149 -3.05 9.27 -1.71
C VAL A 149 -2.32 7.93 -1.78
N TRP A 150 -3.04 6.84 -1.98
CA TRP A 150 -2.50 5.50 -2.16
C TRP A 150 -3.47 4.65 -2.98
N ASN A 151 -2.93 3.69 -3.73
CA ASN A 151 -3.72 2.63 -4.36
C ASN A 151 -2.90 1.34 -4.53
N THR A 152 -3.54 0.28 -5.01
CA THR A 152 -2.89 -1.02 -5.21
C THR A 152 -2.02 -1.13 -6.47
N GLY A 153 -1.74 -0.01 -7.13
CA GLY A 153 -0.95 0.02 -8.37
C GLY A 153 -1.61 -0.79 -9.48
N ASP A 154 -0.86 -1.64 -10.14
CA ASP A 154 -1.33 -2.55 -11.19
C ASP A 154 -1.98 -3.84 -10.66
N LYS A 155 -2.00 -4.04 -9.34
CA LYS A 155 -2.57 -5.22 -8.71
C LYS A 155 -4.09 -5.14 -8.61
N ASN A 156 -4.76 -6.22 -8.97
CA ASN A 156 -6.20 -6.38 -8.84
C ASN A 156 -6.57 -6.86 -7.43
N ILE A 157 -6.37 -6.01 -6.44
CA ILE A 157 -6.63 -6.29 -5.02
C ILE A 157 -7.83 -5.50 -4.54
N VAL A 158 -8.76 -6.18 -3.85
CA VAL A 158 -9.90 -5.56 -3.18
C VAL A 158 -9.73 -5.68 -1.67
N TYR A 159 -9.61 -4.55 -1.01
CA TYR A 159 -9.52 -4.44 0.44
C TYR A 159 -10.87 -4.75 1.09
N TYR A 160 -10.86 -5.55 2.15
CA TYR A 160 -12.01 -5.84 3.00
C TYR A 160 -11.87 -5.23 4.39
N ASN A 161 -10.72 -5.46 5.04
CA ASN A 161 -10.55 -5.18 6.44
C ASN A 161 -9.07 -4.90 6.78
N SER A 162 -8.81 -4.37 7.97
CA SER A 162 -7.47 -4.22 8.52
C SER A 162 -7.39 -4.71 9.97
N THR A 163 -6.25 -5.25 10.36
CA THR A 163 -5.98 -5.58 11.74
C THR A 163 -5.57 -4.32 12.52
N PRO A 164 -5.64 -4.34 13.87
CA PRO A 164 -5.09 -3.27 14.69
C PRO A 164 -3.59 -3.01 14.47
N ALA A 165 -2.85 -3.99 13.94
CA ALA A 165 -1.44 -3.87 13.57
C ALA A 165 -1.25 -3.31 12.14
N LEU A 166 -2.34 -2.86 11.48
CA LEU A 166 -2.36 -2.33 10.12
C LEU A 166 -1.98 -3.34 9.02
N ASP A 167 -2.13 -4.65 9.28
CA ASP A 167 -2.18 -5.60 8.18
C ASP A 167 -3.42 -5.31 7.32
N LEU A 168 -3.28 -5.26 6.01
CA LEU A 168 -4.39 -5.09 5.09
C LEU A 168 -4.87 -6.47 4.63
N LEU A 169 -6.15 -6.72 4.75
CA LEU A 169 -6.80 -7.98 4.38
C LEU A 169 -7.78 -7.75 3.24
N GLY A 170 -7.86 -8.70 2.32
CA GLY A 170 -8.74 -8.61 1.18
C GLY A 170 -8.65 -9.83 0.29
N CYS A 171 -9.02 -9.66 -0.97
CA CYS A 171 -8.84 -10.67 -2.01
C CYS A 171 -8.10 -10.11 -3.23
N TYR A 172 -7.68 -10.98 -4.12
CA TYR A 172 -7.19 -10.55 -5.41
C TYR A 172 -7.89 -11.30 -6.56
N SER A 173 -7.89 -10.68 -7.74
CA SER A 173 -8.41 -11.29 -8.96
C SER A 173 -7.24 -11.56 -9.92
N ASP A 174 -7.15 -12.79 -10.39
CA ASP A 174 -6.25 -13.23 -11.47
C ASP A 174 -6.88 -13.09 -12.86
N ASN A 175 -7.97 -12.30 -12.97
CA ASN A 175 -8.85 -12.15 -14.13
C ASN A 175 -9.81 -13.33 -14.35
N SER A 176 -9.96 -14.24 -13.42
CA SER A 176 -11.09 -15.18 -13.40
C SER A 176 -12.38 -14.43 -13.09
N LEU A 177 -13.51 -14.90 -13.63
CA LEU A 177 -14.84 -14.34 -13.37
C LEU A 177 -15.52 -15.00 -12.16
N GLU A 178 -14.74 -15.52 -11.24
CA GLU A 178 -15.21 -16.18 -10.03
C GLU A 178 -15.84 -15.19 -9.05
N ASN A 179 -16.92 -15.54 -8.42
CA ASN A 179 -17.53 -14.75 -7.35
C ASN A 179 -16.72 -14.81 -6.04
N ASN A 180 -15.97 -15.89 -5.87
CA ASN A 180 -15.12 -16.14 -4.71
C ASN A 180 -13.68 -15.97 -5.14
N LEU A 181 -12.92 -15.10 -4.47
CA LEU A 181 -11.54 -14.77 -4.80
C LEU A 181 -10.62 -15.11 -3.65
N PRO A 182 -9.38 -15.59 -3.93
CA PRO A 182 -8.42 -15.93 -2.89
C PRO A 182 -8.24 -14.81 -1.87
N GLY A 183 -8.34 -15.17 -0.57
CA GLY A 183 -8.05 -14.24 0.52
C GLY A 183 -6.55 -13.96 0.62
N ILE A 184 -6.19 -12.72 0.89
CA ILE A 184 -4.82 -12.29 1.05
C ILE A 184 -4.64 -11.37 2.25
N ASN A 185 -3.42 -11.40 2.82
CA ASN A 185 -2.86 -10.33 3.63
C ASN A 185 -1.78 -9.65 2.78
N PHE A 186 -1.85 -8.34 2.67
CA PHE A 186 -0.95 -7.59 1.79
C PHE A 186 -0.43 -6.31 2.45
N GLY A 187 0.72 -5.85 2.00
CA GLY A 187 1.35 -4.64 2.48
C GLY A 187 0.99 -3.40 1.66
N ILE A 188 1.43 -2.24 2.14
CA ILE A 188 1.21 -0.93 1.48
C ILE A 188 1.80 -0.87 0.06
N ASN A 189 2.81 -1.66 -0.23
CA ASN A 189 3.40 -1.81 -1.57
C ASN A 189 2.70 -2.89 -2.42
N SER A 190 1.49 -3.33 -2.00
CA SER A 190 0.71 -4.38 -2.66
C SER A 190 1.42 -5.74 -2.76
N ASN A 191 2.45 -5.98 -1.95
CA ASN A 191 3.09 -7.29 -1.84
C ASN A 191 2.25 -8.22 -0.96
N PHE A 192 2.12 -9.48 -1.36
CA PHE A 192 1.43 -10.49 -0.56
C PHE A 192 2.31 -10.94 0.61
N ILE A 193 1.78 -10.81 1.83
CA ILE A 193 2.37 -11.29 3.07
C ILE A 193 1.91 -12.73 3.33
N TRP A 194 0.66 -13.00 3.01
CA TRP A 194 0.04 -14.31 3.06
C TRP A 194 -1.04 -14.41 1.98
N GLU A 195 -1.19 -15.60 1.44
CA GLU A 195 -2.22 -15.95 0.46
C GLU A 195 -2.88 -17.24 0.89
N GLU A 196 -4.17 -17.38 0.67
CA GLU A 196 -4.95 -18.56 0.99
C GLU A 196 -4.38 -19.77 0.23
N PRO A 197 -3.94 -20.85 0.94
CA PRO A 197 -3.07 -21.87 0.34
C PRO A 197 -3.81 -22.95 -0.48
N ASN A 198 -5.14 -23.01 -0.37
CA ASN A 198 -5.92 -24.12 -0.94
C ASN A 198 -6.73 -23.69 -2.16
N GLU A 199 -6.58 -22.45 -2.62
CA GLU A 199 -7.41 -21.87 -3.68
C GLU A 199 -8.92 -21.98 -3.38
N GLN A 200 -9.27 -22.08 -2.09
CA GLN A 200 -10.63 -21.98 -1.60
C GLN A 200 -10.94 -20.50 -1.43
N PHE A 201 -11.75 -19.98 -2.30
CA PHE A 201 -12.06 -18.57 -2.37
C PHE A 201 -12.81 -18.11 -1.14
N LEU A 202 -12.32 -17.05 -0.49
CA LEU A 202 -12.97 -16.43 0.67
C LEU A 202 -13.98 -15.39 0.18
N HIS A 203 -15.24 -15.65 0.49
CA HIS A 203 -16.36 -14.84 0.02
C HIS A 203 -16.50 -13.57 0.86
N HIS A 204 -16.07 -12.45 0.30
CA HIS A 204 -16.30 -11.07 0.76
C HIS A 204 -15.79 -10.70 2.16
N ASP A 205 -15.19 -11.60 2.93
CA ASP A 205 -14.60 -11.25 4.22
C ASP A 205 -13.50 -12.23 4.64
N ILE A 206 -12.52 -11.68 5.36
CA ILE A 206 -11.42 -12.42 5.96
C ILE A 206 -10.95 -11.70 7.22
N ILE A 207 -10.65 -12.46 8.27
CA ILE A 207 -10.05 -11.92 9.48
C ILE A 207 -8.79 -12.69 9.86
N LYS A 208 -7.84 -12.00 10.49
CA LYS A 208 -6.67 -12.60 11.10
C LYS A 208 -6.94 -12.80 12.59
N LEU A 209 -6.82 -14.04 13.05
CA LEU A 209 -7.05 -14.42 14.44
C LEU A 209 -5.83 -14.10 15.31
N PRO A 210 -6.02 -13.96 16.66
CA PRO A 210 -4.89 -13.67 17.57
C PRO A 210 -3.76 -14.72 17.58
N ASN A 211 -4.06 -15.96 17.16
CA ASN A 211 -3.06 -17.04 17.04
C ASN A 211 -2.28 -16.99 15.71
N GLY A 212 -2.54 -16.00 14.84
CA GLY A 212 -1.91 -15.81 13.54
C GLY A 212 -2.57 -16.56 12.38
N ASN A 213 -3.58 -17.38 12.64
CA ASN A 213 -4.37 -18.02 11.59
C ASN A 213 -5.34 -17.02 10.95
N TYR A 214 -5.84 -17.39 9.76
CA TYR A 214 -6.88 -16.64 9.07
C TYR A 214 -8.19 -17.40 9.12
N MET A 215 -9.30 -16.68 9.12
CA MET A 215 -10.65 -17.24 9.02
C MET A 215 -11.45 -16.42 8.04
N GLY A 216 -12.18 -17.10 7.18
CA GLY A 216 -13.01 -16.47 6.16
C GLY A 216 -14.27 -17.27 5.87
N ILE A 217 -15.04 -16.78 4.92
CA ILE A 217 -16.29 -17.38 4.47
C ILE A 217 -16.06 -17.97 3.08
N VAL A 218 -16.44 -19.24 2.92
CA VAL A 218 -16.36 -19.96 1.64
C VAL A 218 -17.77 -20.39 1.25
N GLU A 219 -18.13 -20.11 0.00
CA GLU A 219 -19.39 -20.61 -0.55
C GLU A 219 -19.40 -22.13 -0.57
N THR A 220 -20.51 -22.71 -0.22
CA THR A 220 -20.76 -24.16 -0.31
C THR A 220 -22.14 -24.39 -0.89
N SER A 221 -22.32 -25.52 -1.58
CA SER A 221 -23.63 -25.92 -2.08
C SER A 221 -23.93 -27.38 -1.74
N GLN A 222 -25.18 -27.64 -1.48
CA GLN A 222 -25.67 -28.99 -1.23
C GLN A 222 -27.06 -29.14 -1.82
N LEU A 223 -27.31 -30.29 -2.46
CA LEU A 223 -28.69 -30.64 -2.86
C LEU A 223 -29.57 -30.85 -1.63
N GLY A 224 -30.77 -30.29 -1.68
CA GLY A 224 -31.75 -30.42 -0.63
C GLY A 224 -33.17 -30.27 -1.17
N PRO A 225 -34.19 -30.50 -0.31
CA PRO A 225 -35.57 -30.35 -0.71
C PRO A 225 -35.97 -28.88 -0.79
N ILE A 226 -36.88 -28.57 -1.71
CA ILE A 226 -37.58 -27.27 -1.75
C ILE A 226 -38.68 -27.31 -0.71
N PRO A 227 -38.64 -26.47 0.35
CA PRO A 227 -39.71 -26.43 1.35
C PRO A 227 -41.04 -26.03 0.73
N ILE A 228 -42.16 -26.58 1.24
CA ILE A 228 -43.48 -26.16 0.81
C ILE A 228 -43.77 -24.74 1.29
N GLY A 229 -44.19 -23.86 0.37
CA GLY A 229 -44.46 -22.48 0.66
C GLY A 229 -45.15 -21.75 -0.49
N PRO A 230 -45.30 -20.43 -0.44
CA PRO A 230 -45.95 -19.65 -1.50
C PRO A 230 -45.26 -19.79 -2.88
N TRP A 231 -43.98 -20.16 -2.89
CA TRP A 231 -43.16 -20.39 -4.08
C TRP A 231 -43.29 -21.79 -4.70
N THR A 232 -44.05 -22.70 -4.08
CA THR A 232 -44.11 -24.12 -4.51
C THR A 232 -44.54 -24.26 -5.97
N SER A 233 -45.59 -23.54 -6.39
CA SER A 233 -46.07 -23.55 -7.77
C SER A 233 -45.01 -23.09 -8.77
N ASP A 234 -44.25 -22.06 -8.42
CA ASP A 234 -43.25 -21.50 -9.31
C ASP A 234 -42.12 -22.51 -9.57
N TYR A 235 -41.67 -23.19 -8.51
CA TYR A 235 -40.67 -24.24 -8.65
C TYR A 235 -41.18 -25.48 -9.38
N GLN A 236 -42.47 -25.82 -9.23
CA GLN A 236 -43.10 -26.89 -10.00
C GLN A 236 -43.18 -26.55 -11.49
N ASP A 237 -43.45 -25.30 -11.83
CA ASP A 237 -43.43 -24.81 -13.21
C ASP A 237 -42.02 -24.88 -13.84
N PHE A 238 -40.97 -24.77 -13.03
CA PHE A 238 -39.57 -25.00 -13.43
C PHE A 238 -39.18 -26.49 -13.52
N GLY A 239 -40.07 -27.41 -13.16
CA GLY A 239 -39.86 -28.85 -13.28
C GLY A 239 -39.36 -29.56 -12.03
N PHE A 240 -39.31 -28.89 -10.89
CA PHE A 240 -39.01 -29.50 -9.59
C PHE A 240 -40.28 -30.14 -8.97
N SER A 241 -40.08 -31.10 -8.09
CA SER A 241 -41.20 -31.67 -7.32
C SER A 241 -41.73 -30.70 -6.28
N ALA A 242 -40.83 -29.92 -5.69
CA ALA A 242 -41.09 -28.91 -4.64
C ALA A 242 -42.07 -29.40 -3.54
N ASN A 243 -41.85 -30.65 -3.10
CA ASN A 243 -42.76 -31.38 -2.19
C ASN A 243 -42.25 -31.38 -0.73
N GLY A 244 -41.18 -30.70 -0.43
CA GLY A 244 -40.52 -30.64 0.89
C GLY A 244 -39.69 -31.88 1.26
N LEU A 245 -39.59 -32.88 0.36
CA LEU A 245 -38.92 -34.16 0.63
C LEU A 245 -37.86 -34.52 -0.41
N SER A 246 -38.11 -34.23 -1.68
CA SER A 246 -37.19 -34.57 -2.80
C SER A 246 -35.93 -33.75 -2.73
N VAL A 247 -34.76 -34.39 -2.68
CA VAL A 247 -33.43 -33.75 -2.70
C VAL A 247 -33.10 -33.41 -4.15
N GLU A 248 -33.46 -32.24 -4.61
CA GLU A 248 -33.46 -31.86 -6.02
C GLU A 248 -32.93 -30.45 -6.33
N PHE A 249 -32.81 -29.58 -5.32
CA PHE A 249 -32.45 -28.19 -5.52
C PHE A 249 -31.07 -27.88 -4.91
N PRO A 250 -30.17 -27.21 -5.67
CA PRO A 250 -28.85 -26.81 -5.15
C PRO A 250 -29.00 -25.60 -4.23
N TRP A 251 -29.06 -25.84 -2.94
CA TRP A 251 -28.97 -24.77 -1.94
C TRP A 251 -27.54 -24.27 -1.85
N VAL A 252 -27.40 -22.96 -1.88
CA VAL A 252 -26.15 -22.27 -1.66
C VAL A 252 -26.14 -21.70 -0.25
N GLY A 253 -25.06 -21.82 0.43
CA GLY A 253 -24.83 -21.28 1.77
C GLY A 253 -23.35 -21.04 2.01
N ASP A 254 -23.04 -20.56 3.19
CA ASP A 254 -21.69 -20.22 3.57
C ASP A 254 -21.13 -21.16 4.63
N LYS A 255 -19.84 -21.37 4.58
CA LYS A 255 -19.06 -22.15 5.54
C LYS A 255 -17.90 -21.33 6.05
N LEU A 256 -17.70 -21.29 7.37
CA LEU A 256 -16.49 -20.74 7.98
C LEU A 256 -15.33 -21.72 7.82
N VAL A 257 -14.20 -21.24 7.41
CA VAL A 257 -12.94 -21.99 7.23
C VAL A 257 -11.77 -21.27 7.89
#